data_f3486e7992c43ec246fe7c82cef38249
#
_entry.id   f3486e7992c43ec246fe7c82cef38249
#
_cell.length_a   1.000
_cell.length_b   1.000
_cell.length_c   1.000
_cell.angle_alpha   90.00
_cell.angle_beta   90.00
_cell.angle_gamma   90.00
#
_symmetry.space_group_name_H-M   'P 1'
#
loop_
_entity.id
_entity.type
_entity.pdbx_description
1 polymer ?
#
loop_
_entity_poly.entity_id
_entity_poly.type
_entity_poly.pdbx_seq_one_letter_code
_entity_poly.pdbx_strand_id
1 'polypeptide(L)'
;GDFGVPQNRERIYIVGFDRERFNLPKDYQFAFPVPPKTPTRLGDILEKNVDPKYTISEKLYEGHKRRKEEHKKKGNGFGFSLFNEDSEYTNTLSARYYKDGSEILIDQGENKRPRKLTPRECARLQGFPESFIIPVSDTRAYKQFGNSVAVPVIREIAKNMINTLEDLENSNV
;
A
#
# COMPACT_ATOMS: atom_id res chain seq x y z
N GLY A 1 -1.85 6.10 -5.10
CA GLY A 1 -2.07 5.51 -6.44
C GLY A 1 -1.06 5.91 -7.51
N ASP A 2 -0.44 7.08 -7.41
CA ASP A 2 0.26 7.77 -8.52
C ASP A 2 1.40 6.97 -9.17
N PHE A 3 1.93 5.96 -8.50
CA PHE A 3 2.97 5.05 -9.01
C PHE A 3 2.43 3.68 -9.45
N GLY A 4 1.13 3.57 -9.78
CA GLY A 4 0.56 2.39 -10.40
C GLY A 4 0.20 1.25 -9.43
N VAL A 5 -0.01 1.55 -8.14
CA VAL A 5 -0.61 0.61 -7.19
C VAL A 5 -1.95 1.16 -6.69
N PRO A 6 -3.02 0.36 -6.58
CA PRO A 6 -4.36 0.85 -6.22
C PRO A 6 -4.49 1.10 -4.70
N GLN A 7 -3.58 1.91 -4.15
CA GLN A 7 -3.53 2.23 -2.74
C GLN A 7 -3.18 3.71 -2.52
N ASN A 8 -3.92 4.39 -1.67
CA ASN A 8 -3.54 5.69 -1.16
C ASN A 8 -2.63 5.51 0.06
N ARG A 9 -1.30 5.71 -0.15
CA ARG A 9 -0.27 5.51 0.87
C ARG A 9 0.75 6.64 0.81
N GLU A 10 0.52 7.65 1.63
CA GLU A 10 1.46 8.76 1.75
C GLU A 10 2.60 8.40 2.71
N ARG A 11 3.83 8.65 2.29
CA ARG A 11 5.05 8.43 3.09
C ARG A 11 6.07 9.51 2.80
N ILE A 12 6.85 9.84 3.82
CA ILE A 12 8.00 10.73 3.68
C ILE A 12 9.21 9.89 3.30
N TYR A 13 9.95 10.33 2.30
CA TYR A 13 11.21 9.77 1.88
C TYR A 13 12.31 10.80 2.09
N ILE A 14 13.39 10.39 2.73
CA ILE A 14 14.56 11.23 2.99
C ILE A 14 15.73 10.59 2.23
N VAL A 15 16.31 11.34 1.30
CA VAL A 15 17.48 10.95 0.54
C VAL A 15 18.65 11.82 0.96
N GLY A 16 19.79 11.21 1.21
CA GLY A 16 21.02 11.90 1.60
C GLY A 16 22.22 11.41 0.82
N PHE A 17 23.14 12.32 0.50
CA PHE A 17 24.43 12.04 -0.11
C PHE A 17 25.54 12.58 0.78
N ASP A 18 26.72 11.93 0.76
CA ASP A 18 27.92 12.41 1.43
C ASP A 18 28.44 13.66 0.69
N ARG A 19 28.28 14.80 1.33
CA ARG A 19 28.63 16.09 0.72
C ARG A 19 30.12 16.30 0.56
N GLU A 20 30.91 15.77 1.47
CA GLU A 20 32.38 15.91 1.40
C GLU A 20 32.93 15.05 0.28
N ARG A 21 32.47 13.79 0.19
CA ARG A 21 32.89 12.85 -0.86
C ARG A 21 32.58 13.36 -2.25
N PHE A 22 31.40 13.95 -2.46
CA PHE A 22 30.95 14.39 -3.79
C PHE A 22 31.09 15.89 -4.02
N ASN A 23 31.74 16.63 -3.09
CA ASN A 23 31.90 18.09 -3.17
C ASN A 23 30.59 18.85 -3.49
N LEU A 24 29.49 18.45 -2.85
CA LEU A 24 28.18 18.99 -3.13
C LEU A 24 28.00 20.39 -2.55
N PRO A 25 27.35 21.32 -3.30
CA PRO A 25 27.00 22.63 -2.79
C PRO A 25 26.01 22.52 -1.60
N LYS A 26 25.96 23.58 -0.78
CA LYS A 26 25.10 23.60 0.43
C LYS A 26 23.61 23.51 0.10
N ASP A 27 23.22 24.00 -1.03
CA ASP A 27 21.86 24.06 -1.57
C ASP A 27 21.53 22.94 -2.56
N TYR A 28 22.40 21.91 -2.65
CA TYR A 28 22.15 20.76 -3.52
C TYR A 28 20.80 20.12 -3.19
N GLN A 29 19.99 19.88 -4.21
CA GLN A 29 18.68 19.25 -4.10
C GLN A 29 18.63 18.00 -4.98
N PHE A 30 18.24 16.89 -4.37
CA PHE A 30 17.94 15.66 -5.09
C PHE A 30 16.60 15.78 -5.82
N ALA A 31 16.60 15.43 -7.11
CA ALA A 31 15.38 15.41 -7.90
C ALA A 31 14.60 14.11 -7.65
N PHE A 32 13.52 14.21 -6.87
CA PHE A 32 12.61 13.07 -6.70
C PHE A 32 11.88 12.74 -8.01
N PRO A 33 11.55 11.45 -8.25
CA PRO A 33 10.84 11.06 -9.46
C PRO A 33 9.44 11.68 -9.52
N VAL A 34 9.06 12.12 -10.70
CA VAL A 34 7.69 12.59 -10.96
C VAL A 34 6.76 11.38 -11.09
N PRO A 35 5.65 11.33 -10.34
CA PRO A 35 4.70 10.24 -10.45
C PRO A 35 4.12 10.12 -11.86
N PRO A 36 4.10 8.91 -12.45
CA PRO A 36 3.54 8.71 -13.79
C PRO A 36 2.02 8.87 -13.85
N LYS A 37 1.34 8.86 -12.70
CA LYS A 37 -0.13 8.95 -12.56
C LYS A 37 -0.87 7.88 -13.39
N THR A 38 -0.31 6.70 -13.43
CA THR A 38 -0.92 5.55 -14.12
C THR A 38 -2.27 5.22 -13.47
N PRO A 39 -3.35 5.15 -14.24
CA PRO A 39 -4.64 4.73 -13.71
C PRO A 39 -4.53 3.36 -13.05
N THR A 40 -5.23 3.18 -11.94
CA THR A 40 -5.25 1.92 -11.19
C THR A 40 -6.68 1.43 -11.01
N ARG A 41 -6.84 0.13 -10.87
CA ARG A 41 -8.11 -0.52 -10.60
C ARG A 41 -7.87 -1.64 -9.60
N LEU A 42 -8.65 -1.69 -8.55
CA LEU A 42 -8.48 -2.71 -7.51
C LEU A 42 -8.66 -4.13 -8.06
N GLY A 43 -9.58 -4.31 -9.01
CA GLY A 43 -9.81 -5.58 -9.68
C GLY A 43 -8.57 -6.22 -10.28
N ASP A 44 -7.57 -5.43 -10.67
CA ASP A 44 -6.33 -5.92 -11.29
C ASP A 44 -5.43 -6.70 -10.31
N ILE A 45 -5.63 -6.49 -9.00
CA ILE A 45 -4.86 -7.19 -7.97
C ILE A 45 -5.66 -8.28 -7.25
N LEU A 46 -6.99 -8.32 -7.41
CA LEU A 46 -7.84 -9.28 -6.72
C LEU A 46 -7.72 -10.69 -7.30
N GLU A 47 -7.76 -11.68 -6.41
CA GLU A 47 -7.83 -13.10 -6.77
C GLU A 47 -9.28 -13.51 -7.09
N LYS A 48 -9.47 -14.36 -8.10
CA LYS A 48 -10.81 -14.76 -8.56
C LYS A 48 -11.49 -15.75 -7.60
N ASN A 49 -10.72 -16.69 -7.05
CA ASN A 49 -11.23 -17.77 -6.19
C ASN A 49 -10.57 -17.67 -4.82
N VAL A 50 -11.17 -16.89 -3.93
CA VAL A 50 -10.63 -16.63 -2.60
C VAL A 50 -11.26 -17.59 -1.58
N ASP A 51 -10.42 -18.19 -0.74
CA ASP A 51 -10.86 -19.06 0.35
C ASP A 51 -11.86 -18.33 1.26
N PRO A 52 -13.03 -18.93 1.57
CA PRO A 52 -14.04 -18.37 2.48
C PRO A 52 -13.52 -17.95 3.86
N LYS A 53 -12.37 -18.46 4.30
CA LYS A 53 -11.73 -18.04 5.56
C LYS A 53 -11.43 -16.53 5.64
N TYR A 54 -11.30 -15.86 4.48
CA TYR A 54 -11.09 -14.41 4.42
C TYR A 54 -12.36 -13.59 4.56
N THR A 55 -13.53 -14.21 4.43
CA THR A 55 -14.83 -13.56 4.71
C THR A 55 -14.95 -13.29 6.21
N ILE A 56 -15.22 -12.05 6.59
CA ILE A 56 -15.33 -11.69 8.00
C ILE A 56 -16.59 -12.32 8.63
N SER A 57 -16.50 -12.63 9.93
CA SER A 57 -17.65 -13.19 10.66
C SER A 57 -18.79 -12.18 10.80
N GLU A 58 -20.00 -12.67 10.97
CA GLU A 58 -21.19 -11.84 11.23
C GLU A 58 -20.96 -10.90 12.41
N LYS A 59 -20.50 -11.45 13.52
CA LYS A 59 -20.19 -10.69 14.75
C LYS A 59 -19.23 -9.53 14.49
N LEU A 60 -18.19 -9.77 13.65
CA LEU A 60 -17.22 -8.74 13.31
C LEU A 60 -17.84 -7.67 12.41
N TYR A 61 -18.63 -8.09 11.43
CA TYR A 61 -19.29 -7.16 10.50
C TYR A 61 -20.30 -6.27 11.21
N GLU A 62 -21.15 -6.82 12.07
CA GLU A 62 -22.07 -6.04 12.91
C GLU A 62 -21.32 -5.09 13.85
N GLY A 63 -20.21 -5.53 14.42
CA GLY A 63 -19.33 -4.67 15.21
C GLY A 63 -18.75 -3.49 14.40
N HIS A 64 -18.41 -3.70 13.14
CA HIS A 64 -17.94 -2.64 12.24
C HIS A 64 -19.06 -1.63 11.93
N LYS A 65 -20.27 -2.11 11.60
CA LYS A 65 -21.44 -1.26 11.35
C LYS A 65 -21.75 -0.37 12.55
N ARG A 66 -21.86 -0.98 13.74
CA ARG A 66 -22.12 -0.24 14.98
C ARG A 66 -21.05 0.84 15.23
N ARG A 67 -19.77 0.51 15.14
CA ARG A 67 -18.69 1.48 15.33
C ARG A 67 -18.74 2.63 14.32
N LYS A 68 -19.07 2.34 13.07
CA LYS A 68 -19.22 3.36 12.03
C LYS A 68 -20.33 4.35 12.36
N GLU A 69 -21.47 3.85 12.84
CA GLU A 69 -22.59 4.69 13.28
C GLU A 69 -22.25 5.53 14.52
N GLU A 70 -21.59 4.93 15.51
CA GLU A 70 -21.15 5.64 16.72
C GLU A 70 -20.18 6.77 16.38
N HIS A 71 -19.22 6.52 15.49
CA HIS A 71 -18.27 7.55 15.03
C HIS A 71 -18.97 8.65 14.23
N LYS A 72 -19.93 8.30 13.38
CA LYS A 72 -20.75 9.27 12.65
C LYS A 72 -21.52 10.20 13.61
N LYS A 73 -22.13 9.65 14.65
CA LYS A 73 -22.85 10.43 15.69
C LYS A 73 -21.91 11.38 16.46
N LYS A 74 -20.63 11.02 16.62
CA LYS A 74 -19.61 11.85 17.29
C LYS A 74 -18.91 12.85 16.36
N GLY A 75 -19.33 12.95 15.09
CA GLY A 75 -18.68 13.80 14.09
C GLY A 75 -17.30 13.31 13.62
N ASN A 76 -16.92 12.07 13.96
CA ASN A 76 -15.67 11.45 13.54
C ASN A 76 -15.92 10.62 12.28
N GLY A 77 -15.12 10.84 11.23
CA GLY A 77 -15.23 10.11 9.95
C GLY A 77 -14.65 8.69 9.96
N PHE A 78 -14.40 8.09 11.13
CA PHE A 78 -13.79 6.77 11.25
C PHE A 78 -14.80 5.64 11.13
N GLY A 79 -14.37 4.54 10.51
CA GLY A 79 -15.18 3.35 10.34
C GLY A 79 -14.47 2.34 9.44
N PHE A 80 -15.16 1.27 9.06
CA PHE A 80 -14.66 0.38 8.02
C PHE A 80 -14.90 0.98 6.63
N SER A 81 -14.02 0.63 5.69
CA SER A 81 -14.14 1.02 4.29
C SER A 81 -14.37 -0.20 3.41
N LEU A 82 -15.33 -0.10 2.50
CA LEU A 82 -15.72 -1.14 1.57
C LEU A 82 -15.30 -0.73 0.16
N PHE A 83 -14.67 -1.66 -0.55
CA PHE A 83 -14.17 -1.48 -1.90
C PHE A 83 -14.65 -2.63 -2.78
N ASN A 84 -14.72 -2.39 -4.08
CA ASN A 84 -15.04 -3.37 -5.10
C ASN A 84 -13.95 -3.38 -6.19
N GLU A 85 -14.12 -4.24 -7.19
CA GLU A 85 -13.17 -4.36 -8.30
C GLU A 85 -12.98 -3.09 -9.12
N ASP A 86 -13.99 -2.20 -9.16
CA ASP A 86 -13.95 -0.95 -9.93
C ASP A 86 -13.35 0.22 -9.13
N SER A 87 -13.04 0.00 -7.86
CA SER A 87 -12.39 1.03 -7.03
C SER A 87 -11.02 1.38 -7.59
N GLU A 88 -10.77 2.67 -7.80
CA GLU A 88 -9.50 3.17 -8.33
C GLU A 88 -8.35 2.95 -7.36
N TYR A 89 -8.60 3.14 -6.07
CA TYR A 89 -7.62 2.91 -5.00
C TYR A 89 -8.31 2.60 -3.67
N THR A 90 -7.54 2.00 -2.76
CA THR A 90 -7.94 1.70 -1.39
C THR A 90 -7.30 2.65 -0.39
N ASN A 91 -7.71 2.54 0.87
CA ASN A 91 -6.98 3.11 1.99
C ASN A 91 -5.59 2.45 2.17
N THR A 92 -4.78 3.04 3.03
CA THR A 92 -3.48 2.48 3.40
C THR A 92 -3.63 1.14 4.12
N LEU A 93 -2.97 0.09 3.60
CA LEU A 93 -2.78 -1.16 4.32
C LEU A 93 -1.87 -0.93 5.53
N SER A 94 -2.37 -1.15 6.74
CA SER A 94 -1.61 -0.98 7.98
C SER A 94 -1.02 -2.29 8.50
N ALA A 95 -0.01 -2.22 9.36
CA ALA A 95 0.54 -3.39 10.06
C ALA A 95 -0.48 -4.08 10.99
N ARG A 96 -1.59 -3.41 11.30
CA ARG A 96 -2.67 -3.93 12.15
C ARG A 96 -3.79 -4.62 11.37
N TYR A 97 -3.72 -4.64 10.04
CA TYR A 97 -4.72 -5.23 9.15
C TYR A 97 -5.12 -6.66 9.53
N TYR A 98 -4.18 -7.44 10.07
CA TYR A 98 -4.44 -8.80 10.54
C TYR A 98 -5.55 -8.89 11.60
N LYS A 99 -5.82 -7.82 12.35
CA LYS A 99 -6.80 -7.83 13.45
C LYS A 99 -8.23 -7.93 12.94
N ASP A 100 -8.67 -6.95 12.20
CA ASP A 100 -10.08 -6.85 11.78
C ASP A 100 -10.29 -6.40 10.33
N GLY A 101 -9.23 -5.98 9.64
CA GLY A 101 -9.25 -5.62 8.24
C GLY A 101 -10.08 -4.37 7.91
N SER A 102 -10.43 -3.57 8.91
CA SER A 102 -11.38 -2.45 8.76
C SER A 102 -10.95 -1.38 7.76
N GLU A 103 -9.65 -1.26 7.50
CA GLU A 103 -9.12 -0.29 6.53
C GLU A 103 -9.52 -0.62 5.09
N ILE A 104 -9.55 -1.93 4.76
CA ILE A 104 -9.82 -2.40 3.39
C ILE A 104 -10.64 -3.69 3.46
N LEU A 105 -11.94 -3.59 3.28
CA LEU A 105 -12.81 -4.73 3.08
C LEU A 105 -13.28 -4.79 1.64
N ILE A 106 -13.33 -5.97 1.07
CA ILE A 106 -13.75 -6.22 -0.31
C ILE A 106 -15.20 -6.66 -0.32
N ASP A 107 -16.02 -5.93 -1.07
CA ASP A 107 -17.40 -6.28 -1.32
C ASP A 107 -17.47 -7.57 -2.14
N GLN A 108 -18.32 -8.50 -1.73
CA GLN A 108 -18.55 -9.77 -2.40
C GLN A 108 -19.92 -9.83 -3.12
N GLY A 109 -20.62 -8.69 -3.21
CA GLY A 109 -21.94 -8.60 -3.82
C GLY A 109 -23.09 -8.82 -2.83
N GLU A 110 -24.30 -8.79 -3.34
CA GLU A 110 -25.52 -8.86 -2.55
C GLU A 110 -25.58 -10.14 -1.68
N ASN A 111 -26.08 -9.96 -0.47
CA ASN A 111 -26.25 -11.03 0.52
C ASN A 111 -24.98 -11.74 0.98
N LYS A 112 -23.80 -11.21 0.67
CA LYS A 112 -22.53 -11.72 1.16
C LYS A 112 -21.87 -10.72 2.10
N ARG A 113 -21.25 -11.25 3.15
CA ARG A 113 -20.39 -10.42 4.01
C ARG A 113 -19.11 -10.07 3.28
N PRO A 114 -18.54 -8.90 3.53
CA PRO A 114 -17.27 -8.54 2.91
C PRO A 114 -16.14 -9.43 3.41
N ARG A 115 -15.04 -9.43 2.68
CA ARG A 115 -13.84 -10.18 3.02
C ARG A 115 -12.63 -9.28 3.20
N LYS A 116 -11.63 -9.79 3.89
CA LYS A 116 -10.29 -9.20 3.90
C LYS A 116 -9.58 -9.53 2.59
N LEU A 117 -8.55 -8.76 2.27
CA LEU A 117 -7.56 -9.12 1.27
C LEU A 117 -6.82 -10.39 1.69
N THR A 118 -6.42 -11.21 0.71
CA THR A 118 -5.47 -12.30 0.96
C THR A 118 -4.04 -11.74 1.14
N PRO A 119 -3.09 -12.52 1.69
CA PRO A 119 -1.67 -12.13 1.70
C PRO A 119 -1.11 -11.84 0.31
N ARG A 120 -1.54 -12.58 -0.71
CA ARG A 120 -1.12 -12.35 -2.10
C ARG A 120 -1.65 -11.03 -2.65
N GLU A 121 -2.90 -10.72 -2.39
CA GLU A 121 -3.50 -9.43 -2.75
C GLU A 121 -2.81 -8.27 -2.02
N CYS A 122 -2.42 -8.45 -0.76
CA CYS A 122 -1.63 -7.45 -0.03
C CYS A 122 -0.23 -7.24 -0.65
N ALA A 123 0.42 -8.31 -1.13
CA ALA A 123 1.68 -8.20 -1.85
C ALA A 123 1.51 -7.40 -3.15
N ARG A 124 0.50 -7.73 -3.96
CA ARG A 124 0.16 -7.00 -5.20
C ARG A 124 -0.17 -5.54 -4.93
N LEU A 125 -0.93 -5.26 -3.87
CA LEU A 125 -1.29 -3.90 -3.44
C LEU A 125 -0.07 -3.04 -3.10
N GLN A 126 1.03 -3.66 -2.65
CA GLN A 126 2.31 -3.00 -2.42
C GLN A 126 3.25 -3.05 -3.65
N GLY A 127 2.82 -3.68 -4.74
CA GLY A 127 3.59 -3.78 -5.99
C GLY A 127 4.70 -4.83 -5.96
N PHE A 128 4.64 -5.82 -5.06
CA PHE A 128 5.55 -6.98 -5.10
C PHE A 128 5.23 -7.86 -6.32
N PRO A 129 6.25 -8.44 -6.97
CA PRO A 129 6.04 -9.31 -8.13
C PRO A 129 5.38 -10.65 -7.72
N GLU A 130 4.72 -11.32 -8.67
CA GLU A 130 4.10 -12.62 -8.43
C GLU A 130 5.09 -13.69 -7.98
N SER A 131 6.34 -13.58 -8.40
CA SER A 131 7.44 -14.48 -7.98
C SER A 131 7.86 -14.31 -6.53
N PHE A 132 7.39 -13.27 -5.85
CA PHE A 132 7.71 -13.06 -4.44
C PHE A 132 7.06 -14.13 -3.56
N ILE A 133 7.89 -14.96 -2.94
CA ILE A 133 7.44 -16.06 -2.07
C ILE A 133 7.01 -15.50 -0.71
N ILE A 134 5.86 -15.96 -0.19
CA ILE A 134 5.33 -15.59 1.12
C ILE A 134 5.45 -16.82 2.06
N PRO A 135 6.59 -17.05 2.72
CA PRO A 135 6.86 -18.28 3.48
C PRO A 135 6.42 -18.16 4.94
N VAL A 136 5.43 -17.34 5.23
CA VAL A 136 4.98 -17.04 6.59
C VAL A 136 3.46 -17.19 6.71
N SER A 137 2.96 -17.25 7.95
CA SER A 137 1.51 -17.27 8.20
C SER A 137 0.83 -15.97 7.74
N ASP A 138 -0.47 -16.04 7.43
CA ASP A 138 -1.28 -14.88 7.01
C ASP A 138 -1.11 -13.69 7.95
N THR A 139 -1.14 -13.92 9.26
CA THR A 139 -0.96 -12.87 10.27
C THR A 139 0.39 -12.16 10.15
N ARG A 140 1.47 -12.91 9.91
CA ARG A 140 2.81 -12.35 9.73
C ARG A 140 2.92 -11.64 8.38
N ALA A 141 2.34 -12.19 7.33
CA ALA A 141 2.29 -11.58 6.01
C ALA A 141 1.60 -10.21 6.06
N TYR A 142 0.44 -10.11 6.69
CA TYR A 142 -0.26 -8.83 6.86
C TYR A 142 0.59 -7.79 7.60
N LYS A 143 1.28 -8.20 8.67
CA LYS A 143 2.19 -7.29 9.39
C LYS A 143 3.34 -6.81 8.51
N GLN A 144 3.95 -7.72 7.76
CA GLN A 144 5.08 -7.40 6.89
C GLN A 144 4.67 -6.48 5.75
N PHE A 145 3.60 -6.81 5.02
CA PHE A 145 3.11 -5.95 3.93
C PHE A 145 2.58 -4.61 4.44
N GLY A 146 1.92 -4.57 5.60
CA GLY A 146 1.48 -3.33 6.22
C GLY A 146 2.63 -2.41 6.65
N ASN A 147 3.78 -2.97 7.02
CA ASN A 147 5.00 -2.23 7.35
C ASN A 147 5.87 -1.92 6.13
N SER A 148 5.62 -2.57 5.00
CA SER A 148 6.43 -2.38 3.80
C SER A 148 6.15 -1.03 3.12
N VAL A 149 6.92 -0.73 2.11
CA VAL A 149 6.73 0.42 1.21
C VAL A 149 6.13 -0.04 -0.11
N ALA A 150 5.53 0.88 -0.86
CA ALA A 150 5.11 0.61 -2.23
C ALA A 150 6.35 0.43 -3.12
N VAL A 151 6.55 -0.77 -3.64
CA VAL A 151 7.74 -1.15 -4.41
C VAL A 151 7.98 -0.24 -5.62
N PRO A 152 6.97 0.17 -6.41
CA PRO A 152 7.19 1.06 -7.54
C PRO A 152 7.79 2.41 -7.14
N VAL A 153 7.37 2.98 -6.01
CA VAL A 153 7.89 4.26 -5.51
C VAL A 153 9.39 4.16 -5.19
N ILE A 154 9.76 3.14 -4.40
CA ILE A 154 11.17 2.92 -4.02
C ILE A 154 12.02 2.62 -5.25
N ARG A 155 11.50 1.88 -6.22
CA ARG A 155 12.21 1.60 -7.47
C ARG A 155 12.57 2.87 -8.23
N GLU A 156 11.63 3.79 -8.38
CA GLU A 156 11.90 5.04 -9.10
C GLU A 156 12.84 5.98 -8.30
N ILE A 157 12.68 6.05 -6.98
CA ILE A 157 13.63 6.79 -6.13
C ILE A 157 15.05 6.20 -6.27
N ALA A 158 15.18 4.87 -6.19
CA ALA A 158 16.47 4.21 -6.31
C ALA A 158 17.12 4.43 -7.69
N LYS A 159 16.35 4.41 -8.78
CA LYS A 159 16.87 4.76 -10.11
C LYS A 159 17.45 6.17 -10.15
N ASN A 160 16.70 7.16 -9.63
CA ASN A 160 17.18 8.54 -9.60
C ASN A 160 18.43 8.68 -8.70
N MET A 161 18.51 7.92 -7.61
CA MET A 161 19.72 7.90 -6.75
C MET A 161 20.93 7.33 -7.49
N ILE A 162 20.76 6.22 -8.22
CA ILE A 162 21.84 5.60 -9.00
C ILE A 162 22.32 6.56 -10.08
N ASN A 163 21.41 7.12 -10.89
CA ASN A 163 21.77 8.09 -11.92
C ASN A 163 22.52 9.30 -11.34
N THR A 164 22.03 9.82 -10.20
CA THR A 164 22.70 10.92 -9.50
C THR A 164 24.13 10.56 -9.06
N LEU A 165 24.33 9.36 -8.52
CA LEU A 165 25.66 8.90 -8.10
C LEU A 165 26.61 8.77 -9.30
N GLU A 166 26.15 8.20 -10.41
CA GLU A 166 26.93 8.08 -11.65
C GLU A 166 27.33 9.46 -12.20
N ASP A 167 26.40 10.42 -12.21
CA ASP A 167 26.68 11.80 -12.64
C ASP A 167 27.72 12.48 -11.73
N LEU A 168 27.60 12.31 -10.41
CA LEU A 168 28.52 12.89 -9.44
C LEU A 168 29.93 12.26 -9.51
N GLU A 169 30.04 10.95 -9.74
CA GLU A 169 31.31 10.28 -9.91
C GLU A 169 32.00 10.72 -11.19
N ASN A 170 31.25 10.85 -12.30
CA ASN A 170 31.80 11.31 -13.58
C ASN A 170 32.23 12.80 -13.57
N SER A 171 31.59 13.61 -12.71
CA SER A 171 31.91 15.05 -12.60
C SER A 171 33.16 15.33 -11.74
N ASN A 172 33.63 14.34 -10.99
CA ASN A 172 34.85 14.44 -10.15
C ASN A 172 36.11 13.86 -10.81
N VAL A 173 36.04 13.45 -12.08
CA VAL A 173 37.15 13.06 -12.93
C VAL A 173 37.52 14.22 -13.83
#